data_5ddbe2a2e50babbe058614c9fd961933
#
_entry.id   5ddbe2a2e50babbe058614c9fd961933
#
_cell.length_a   1.000
_cell.length_b   1.000
_cell.length_c   1.000
_cell.angle_alpha   90.00
_cell.angle_beta   90.00
_cell.angle_gamma   90.00
#
_symmetry.space_group_name_H-M   'P 1'
#
loop_
_entity.id
_entity.type
_entity.pdbx_description
1 polymer ?
#
loop_
_entity_poly.entity_id
_entity_poly.type
_entity_poly.pdbx_seq_one_letter_code
_entity_poly.pdbx_strand_id
1 'polypeptide(L)'
;MICDPSVQQYSGYIDVSPEKHLFYWFFESRNAKPTSPLVVWLNGGPGCSSFSGLLGGVGPCRINDSGRGTLPNIHSWNSNAHVLFLDQPTNVGFSYGASVNSTIEAAIDTATFLRKFYDQFPQYSRCALHVMGESYAAHYVPAIAAQIVKDNKRNGKARSLPLASIAVGNGLFDMATQFMYLPEMACNSTYKSVANSEACMLMEKAGSDFAKSLEIARSSPSQETMVNATYAGYDILIPYQKAGGSPYDVRKTCTGGSLCDPYLNRISIYANQPWIRTDLGVRVDKEFVLCSTSVQDSFIYAGDEMIDSSQWLPMILAAGVRVLNYAGDADLICNWMGNKALMLGVQWPGNEQFAAAPDRQWVVDGQALGEIRSFGNMSFMRVYGAGHMVALDQPAASLAMVTQWLDHGAILAQSALS
;
A
#
# COMPACT_ATOMS: atom_id res chain seq x y z
N MET A 1 4.52 -24.80 12.77
CA MET A 1 3.94 -23.48 12.41
C MET A 1 5.06 -22.46 12.47
N ILE A 2 5.21 -21.69 11.41
CA ILE A 2 6.23 -20.65 11.24
C ILE A 2 5.63 -19.27 11.50
N CYS A 3 6.45 -18.29 11.78
CA CYS A 3 6.11 -16.89 12.02
C CYS A 3 5.32 -16.65 13.32
N ASP A 4 4.06 -17.06 13.43
CA ASP A 4 3.26 -16.93 14.66
C ASP A 4 2.61 -18.28 15.07
N PRO A 5 3.25 -19.06 15.91
CA PRO A 5 2.69 -20.35 16.34
C PRO A 5 1.51 -20.22 17.31
N SER A 6 1.18 -19.02 17.77
CA SER A 6 0.10 -18.80 18.75
C SER A 6 -1.30 -18.72 18.12
N VAL A 7 -1.39 -18.59 16.80
CA VAL A 7 -2.66 -18.46 16.06
C VAL A 7 -2.78 -19.49 14.95
N GLN A 8 -4.02 -19.75 14.52
CA GLN A 8 -4.26 -20.51 13.29
C GLN A 8 -3.78 -19.70 12.08
N GLN A 9 -3.16 -20.39 11.13
CA GLN A 9 -2.68 -19.77 9.90
C GLN A 9 -2.89 -20.72 8.73
N TYR A 10 -3.15 -20.14 7.56
CA TYR A 10 -3.38 -20.88 6.33
C TYR A 10 -2.55 -20.24 5.22
N SER A 11 -1.91 -21.07 4.41
CA SER A 11 -1.16 -20.61 3.23
C SER A 11 -1.39 -21.54 2.05
N GLY A 12 -1.17 -21.06 0.85
CA GLY A 12 -1.34 -21.81 -0.37
C GLY A 12 -1.93 -20.96 -1.49
N TYR A 13 -2.70 -21.59 -2.35
CA TYR A 13 -3.20 -20.97 -3.58
C TYR A 13 -4.71 -21.01 -3.67
N ILE A 14 -5.27 -19.93 -4.22
CA ILE A 14 -6.63 -19.91 -4.74
C ILE A 14 -6.55 -19.60 -6.25
N ASP A 15 -7.11 -20.48 -7.05
CA ASP A 15 -7.15 -20.34 -8.51
C ASP A 15 -8.26 -19.35 -8.88
N VAL A 16 -7.91 -18.18 -9.39
CA VAL A 16 -8.90 -17.15 -9.82
C VAL A 16 -9.43 -17.47 -11.23
N SER A 17 -8.63 -18.16 -12.03
CA SER A 17 -9.01 -18.77 -13.29
C SER A 17 -8.20 -20.08 -13.47
N PRO A 18 -8.46 -20.89 -14.52
CA PRO A 18 -7.63 -22.08 -14.80
C PRO A 18 -6.15 -21.78 -15.02
N GLU A 19 -5.81 -20.55 -15.40
CA GLU A 19 -4.45 -20.14 -15.76
C GLU A 19 -3.84 -19.14 -14.76
N LYS A 20 -4.55 -18.79 -13.68
CA LYS A 20 -4.09 -17.78 -12.71
C LYS A 20 -4.25 -18.29 -11.28
N HIS A 21 -3.15 -18.38 -10.56
CA HIS A 21 -3.02 -18.97 -9.24
C HIS A 21 -2.40 -17.96 -8.29
N LEU A 22 -3.22 -17.40 -7.37
CA LEU A 22 -2.77 -16.39 -6.42
C LEU A 22 -2.40 -17.03 -5.09
N PHE A 23 -1.19 -16.77 -4.64
CA PHE A 23 -0.66 -17.24 -3.37
C PHE A 23 -1.07 -16.30 -2.24
N TYR A 24 -1.43 -16.86 -1.08
CA TYR A 24 -1.73 -16.09 0.12
C TYR A 24 -1.14 -16.72 1.36
N TRP A 25 -0.94 -15.89 2.39
CA TRP A 25 -0.65 -16.33 3.75
C TRP A 25 -1.54 -15.56 4.73
N PHE A 26 -2.36 -16.28 5.44
CA PHE A 26 -3.39 -15.78 6.35
C PHE A 26 -3.05 -16.13 7.79
N PHE A 27 -3.29 -15.18 8.69
CA PHE A 27 -3.14 -15.34 10.14
C PHE A 27 -4.42 -14.91 10.85
N GLU A 28 -4.89 -15.72 11.79
CA GLU A 28 -5.95 -15.28 12.68
C GLU A 28 -5.48 -14.18 13.64
N SER A 29 -6.47 -13.45 14.18
CA SER A 29 -6.22 -12.46 15.23
C SER A 29 -5.75 -13.15 16.51
N ARG A 30 -4.74 -12.57 17.17
CA ARG A 30 -4.31 -12.99 18.51
C ARG A 30 -5.42 -12.83 19.57
N ASN A 31 -6.25 -11.81 19.39
CA ASN A 31 -7.43 -11.53 20.21
C ASN A 31 -8.70 -11.95 19.48
N ALA A 32 -8.71 -13.16 18.89
CA ALA A 32 -9.80 -13.62 18.04
C ALA A 32 -11.17 -13.55 18.74
N LYS A 33 -12.09 -12.83 18.11
CA LYS A 33 -13.51 -12.81 18.41
C LYS A 33 -14.27 -13.30 17.18
N PRO A 34 -15.50 -13.83 17.30
CA PRO A 34 -16.28 -14.28 16.14
C PRO A 34 -16.50 -13.20 15.06
N THR A 35 -16.33 -11.93 15.44
CA THR A 35 -16.52 -10.76 14.58
C THR A 35 -15.24 -9.97 14.36
N SER A 36 -14.05 -10.54 14.66
CA SER A 36 -12.77 -9.87 14.37
C SER A 36 -12.70 -9.49 12.90
N PRO A 37 -12.31 -8.25 12.56
CA PRO A 37 -12.25 -7.82 11.16
C PRO A 37 -11.20 -8.61 10.38
N LEU A 38 -11.41 -8.72 9.07
CA LEU A 38 -10.44 -9.27 8.12
C LEU A 38 -9.76 -8.14 7.35
N VAL A 39 -8.46 -8.00 7.53
CA VAL A 39 -7.60 -7.11 6.75
C VAL A 39 -6.95 -7.91 5.63
N VAL A 40 -7.09 -7.48 4.39
CA VAL A 40 -6.31 -7.95 3.25
C VAL A 40 -5.24 -6.92 2.98
N TRP A 41 -3.98 -7.33 3.09
CA TRP A 41 -2.81 -6.47 2.85
C TRP A 41 -2.21 -6.73 1.48
N LEU A 42 -1.91 -5.64 0.77
CA LEU A 42 -1.28 -5.64 -0.54
C LEU A 42 -0.08 -4.70 -0.55
N ASN A 43 1.08 -5.20 -1.00
CA ASN A 43 2.18 -4.32 -1.37
C ASN A 43 2.05 -3.86 -2.82
N GLY A 44 2.73 -2.76 -3.12
CA GLY A 44 2.71 -2.10 -4.42
C GLY A 44 3.79 -2.60 -5.38
N GLY A 45 4.65 -1.73 -5.77
CA GLY A 45 5.70 -1.92 -6.77
C GLY A 45 5.47 -1.04 -7.99
N PRO A 46 4.66 -1.43 -9.01
CA PRO A 46 3.92 -2.71 -9.14
C PRO A 46 4.83 -3.93 -9.14
N GLY A 47 4.30 -5.08 -8.76
CA GLY A 47 5.06 -6.32 -8.82
C GLY A 47 5.81 -6.73 -7.54
N CYS A 48 5.59 -6.04 -6.39
CA CYS A 48 6.18 -6.44 -5.12
C CYS A 48 5.26 -7.35 -4.31
N SER A 49 5.85 -8.39 -3.73
CA SER A 49 5.18 -9.36 -2.88
C SER A 49 4.72 -8.74 -1.56
N SER A 50 3.55 -9.15 -1.09
CA SER A 50 3.01 -8.77 0.22
C SER A 50 3.80 -9.34 1.41
N PHE A 51 4.80 -10.17 1.17
CA PHE A 51 5.82 -10.52 2.16
C PHE A 51 6.63 -9.30 2.63
N SER A 52 6.70 -8.24 1.82
CA SER A 52 7.28 -6.97 2.25
C SER A 52 6.55 -6.42 3.47
N GLY A 53 5.25 -6.26 3.42
CA GLY A 53 4.46 -5.82 4.58
C GLY A 53 4.39 -6.87 5.69
N LEU A 54 4.22 -8.15 5.34
CA LEU A 54 4.17 -9.24 6.32
C LEU A 54 5.39 -9.23 7.23
N LEU A 55 6.58 -9.21 6.64
CA LEU A 55 7.84 -9.30 7.35
C LEU A 55 8.44 -7.92 7.68
N GLY A 56 7.91 -6.84 7.05
CA GLY A 56 8.31 -5.45 7.22
C GLY A 56 7.50 -4.67 8.28
N GLY A 57 6.73 -5.34 9.15
CA GLY A 57 6.14 -4.70 10.32
C GLY A 57 4.62 -4.81 10.45
N VAL A 58 3.87 -5.08 9.39
CA VAL A 58 2.42 -5.31 9.45
C VAL A 58 2.10 -6.68 10.04
N GLY A 59 2.85 -7.69 9.65
CA GLY A 59 2.60 -9.08 10.02
C GLY A 59 3.15 -9.49 11.38
N PRO A 60 2.86 -10.75 11.78
CA PRO A 60 3.09 -11.24 13.13
C PRO A 60 4.56 -11.49 13.46
N CYS A 61 5.44 -11.49 12.48
CA CYS A 61 6.87 -11.69 12.69
C CYS A 61 7.73 -10.79 11.78
N ARG A 62 8.99 -10.64 12.15
CA ARG A 62 10.03 -9.92 11.40
C ARG A 62 11.18 -10.85 11.10
N ILE A 63 11.91 -10.58 10.02
CA ILE A 63 13.14 -11.34 9.69
C ILE A 63 14.24 -11.01 10.70
N ASN A 64 14.94 -12.04 11.18
CA ASN A 64 16.13 -11.89 12.00
C ASN A 64 17.35 -11.43 11.16
N ASP A 65 18.45 -11.08 11.82
CA ASP A 65 19.65 -10.58 11.15
C ASP A 65 20.31 -11.56 10.17
N SER A 66 20.15 -12.86 10.38
CA SER A 66 20.68 -13.86 9.45
C SER A 66 19.84 -14.03 8.18
N GLY A 67 18.62 -13.50 8.12
CA GLY A 67 17.69 -13.77 7.03
C GLY A 67 17.16 -15.21 6.99
N ARG A 68 17.44 -16.02 8.02
CA ARG A 68 17.11 -17.45 8.01
C ARG A 68 16.04 -17.86 9.01
N GLY A 69 15.52 -16.91 9.77
CA GLY A 69 14.47 -17.14 10.75
C GLY A 69 13.71 -15.87 11.05
N THR A 70 12.71 -15.99 11.91
CA THR A 70 11.86 -14.85 12.27
C THR A 70 11.89 -14.59 13.76
N LEU A 71 11.58 -13.35 14.14
CA LEU A 71 11.36 -12.88 15.50
C LEU A 71 9.89 -12.44 15.64
N PRO A 72 9.23 -12.66 16.78
CA PRO A 72 7.86 -12.19 16.99
C PRO A 72 7.76 -10.68 16.84
N ASN A 73 6.69 -10.21 16.19
CA ASN A 73 6.31 -8.80 16.16
C ASN A 73 5.18 -8.54 17.16
N ILE A 74 5.48 -7.83 18.24
CA ILE A 74 4.49 -7.48 19.27
C ILE A 74 3.52 -6.39 18.81
N HIS A 75 3.89 -5.63 17.77
CA HIS A 75 3.07 -4.56 17.18
C HIS A 75 2.38 -4.99 15.88
N SER A 76 2.21 -6.29 15.69
CA SER A 76 1.53 -6.82 14.50
C SER A 76 0.05 -6.45 14.48
N TRP A 77 -0.45 -6.19 13.29
CA TRP A 77 -1.87 -5.92 13.05
C TRP A 77 -2.77 -7.12 13.37
N ASN A 78 -2.21 -8.36 13.33
CA ASN A 78 -2.99 -9.52 13.77
C ASN A 78 -3.22 -9.55 15.29
N SER A 79 -2.76 -8.58 16.04
CA SER A 79 -3.17 -8.44 17.45
C SER A 79 -4.68 -8.27 17.58
N ASN A 80 -5.33 -7.52 16.66
CA ASN A 80 -6.76 -7.17 16.76
C ASN A 80 -7.57 -7.49 15.50
N ALA A 81 -6.97 -8.03 14.44
CA ALA A 81 -7.63 -8.39 13.18
C ALA A 81 -7.11 -9.72 12.65
N HIS A 82 -7.89 -10.43 11.86
CA HIS A 82 -7.35 -11.42 10.94
C HIS A 82 -6.61 -10.68 9.83
N VAL A 83 -5.43 -11.16 9.41
CA VAL A 83 -4.66 -10.52 8.34
C VAL A 83 -4.30 -11.53 7.26
N LEU A 84 -4.65 -11.21 6.03
CA LEU A 84 -4.34 -11.96 4.84
C LEU A 84 -3.34 -11.17 3.98
N PHE A 85 -2.18 -11.73 3.74
CA PHE A 85 -1.17 -11.21 2.82
C PHE A 85 -1.33 -11.92 1.49
N LEU A 86 -1.60 -11.17 0.42
CA LEU A 86 -1.86 -11.71 -0.90
C LEU A 86 -0.75 -11.30 -1.87
N ASP A 87 -0.10 -12.27 -2.49
CA ASP A 87 0.78 -12.01 -3.63
C ASP A 87 -0.07 -11.81 -4.89
N GLN A 88 -0.11 -10.58 -5.41
CA GLN A 88 -0.84 -10.20 -6.60
C GLN A 88 -0.11 -9.06 -7.35
N PRO A 89 -0.30 -8.96 -8.67
CA PRO A 89 -0.97 -9.92 -9.57
C PRO A 89 -0.19 -11.24 -9.74
N THR A 90 -0.58 -12.08 -10.70
CA THR A 90 0.20 -13.27 -11.08
C THR A 90 1.66 -12.93 -11.40
N ASN A 91 2.58 -13.85 -11.12
CA ASN A 91 4.03 -13.70 -11.27
C ASN A 91 4.71 -12.77 -10.26
N VAL A 92 3.98 -12.37 -9.22
CA VAL A 92 4.50 -11.66 -8.04
C VAL A 92 4.68 -12.67 -6.90
N GLY A 93 5.82 -12.63 -6.21
CA GLY A 93 6.12 -13.52 -5.10
C GLY A 93 5.97 -14.99 -5.50
N PHE A 94 5.09 -15.71 -4.81
CA PHE A 94 4.78 -17.10 -5.11
C PHE A 94 3.58 -17.29 -6.04
N SER A 95 2.85 -16.24 -6.41
CA SER A 95 1.76 -16.31 -7.39
C SER A 95 2.29 -16.56 -8.80
N TYR A 96 1.54 -17.33 -9.61
CA TYR A 96 1.96 -17.69 -10.95
C TYR A 96 0.80 -17.83 -11.93
N GLY A 97 1.12 -17.82 -13.20
CA GLY A 97 0.18 -18.07 -14.29
C GLY A 97 0.19 -17.03 -15.40
N ALA A 98 -0.92 -16.85 -16.08
CA ALA A 98 -1.06 -15.88 -17.15
C ALA A 98 -0.76 -14.47 -16.65
N SER A 99 0.04 -13.72 -17.40
CA SER A 99 0.51 -12.38 -17.01
C SER A 99 -0.64 -11.37 -16.99
N VAL A 100 -0.55 -10.44 -16.05
CA VAL A 100 -1.45 -9.29 -15.88
C VAL A 100 -0.60 -8.03 -15.96
N ASN A 101 -1.06 -7.02 -16.67
CA ASN A 101 -0.36 -5.75 -16.86
C ASN A 101 -1.24 -4.53 -16.61
N SER A 102 -2.37 -4.70 -15.93
CA SER A 102 -3.25 -3.58 -15.59
C SER A 102 -3.84 -3.71 -14.20
N THR A 103 -3.99 -2.58 -13.55
CA THR A 103 -4.66 -2.43 -12.25
C THR A 103 -6.10 -2.96 -12.29
N ILE A 104 -6.83 -2.75 -13.39
CA ILE A 104 -8.22 -3.20 -13.52
C ILE A 104 -8.30 -4.73 -13.53
N GLU A 105 -7.45 -5.41 -14.30
CA GLU A 105 -7.42 -6.86 -14.36
C GLU A 105 -6.99 -7.46 -13.01
N ALA A 106 -5.93 -6.90 -12.38
CA ALA A 106 -5.51 -7.30 -11.05
C ALA A 106 -6.62 -7.15 -10.00
N ALA A 107 -7.45 -6.10 -10.11
CA ALA A 107 -8.59 -5.89 -9.22
C ALA A 107 -9.70 -6.91 -9.42
N ILE A 108 -9.99 -7.32 -10.65
CA ILE A 108 -10.97 -8.37 -10.97
C ILE A 108 -10.50 -9.72 -10.40
N ASP A 109 -9.23 -10.06 -10.61
CA ASP A 109 -8.63 -11.29 -10.09
C ASP A 109 -8.66 -11.31 -8.56
N THR A 110 -8.28 -10.21 -7.90
CA THR A 110 -8.31 -10.10 -6.44
C THR A 110 -9.74 -10.15 -5.87
N ALA A 111 -10.71 -9.50 -6.49
CA ALA A 111 -12.10 -9.60 -6.08
C ALA A 111 -12.65 -11.04 -6.24
N THR A 112 -12.21 -11.75 -7.27
CA THR A 112 -12.53 -13.17 -7.49
C THR A 112 -11.86 -14.05 -6.42
N PHE A 113 -10.58 -13.80 -6.11
CA PHE A 113 -9.87 -14.46 -5.02
C PHE A 113 -10.62 -14.32 -3.70
N LEU A 114 -11.03 -13.10 -3.33
CA LEU A 114 -11.71 -12.83 -2.07
C LEU A 114 -13.05 -13.58 -1.96
N ARG A 115 -13.83 -13.68 -3.04
CA ARG A 115 -15.06 -14.48 -3.03
C ARG A 115 -14.76 -15.96 -2.77
N LYS A 116 -13.81 -16.52 -3.51
CA LYS A 116 -13.39 -17.92 -3.34
C LYS A 116 -12.80 -18.18 -1.95
N PHE A 117 -12.08 -17.19 -1.37
CA PHE A 117 -11.58 -17.27 0.00
C PHE A 117 -12.74 -17.38 1.01
N TYR A 118 -13.75 -16.52 0.91
CA TYR A 118 -14.93 -16.60 1.79
C TYR A 118 -15.76 -17.88 1.57
N ASP A 119 -15.82 -18.40 0.34
CA ASP A 119 -16.46 -19.69 0.06
C ASP A 119 -15.68 -20.87 0.69
N GLN A 120 -14.35 -20.82 0.65
CA GLN A 120 -13.47 -21.84 1.23
C GLN A 120 -13.40 -21.75 2.76
N PHE A 121 -13.53 -20.56 3.32
CA PHE A 121 -13.45 -20.27 4.75
C PHE A 121 -14.72 -19.57 5.27
N PRO A 122 -15.88 -20.27 5.28
CA PRO A 122 -17.16 -19.65 5.60
C PRO A 122 -17.26 -19.13 7.05
N GLN A 123 -16.38 -19.60 7.95
CA GLN A 123 -16.29 -19.10 9.33
C GLN A 123 -15.94 -17.60 9.39
N TYR A 124 -15.27 -17.04 8.38
CA TYR A 124 -14.95 -15.61 8.30
C TYR A 124 -15.99 -14.78 7.51
N SER A 125 -17.05 -15.40 7.00
CA SER A 125 -18.05 -14.72 6.14
C SER A 125 -18.76 -13.53 6.80
N ARG A 126 -18.73 -13.44 8.13
CA ARG A 126 -19.32 -12.33 8.91
C ARG A 126 -18.29 -11.27 9.32
N CYS A 127 -17.01 -11.51 9.07
CA CYS A 127 -15.95 -10.56 9.39
C CYS A 127 -16.02 -9.38 8.43
N ALA A 128 -16.04 -8.15 8.94
CA ALA A 128 -15.93 -6.96 8.11
C ALA A 128 -14.62 -7.00 7.31
N LEU A 129 -14.71 -6.77 6.01
CA LEU A 129 -13.57 -6.77 5.10
C LEU A 129 -12.95 -5.38 5.01
N HIS A 130 -11.65 -5.31 5.18
CA HIS A 130 -10.84 -4.11 4.99
C HIS A 130 -9.73 -4.42 4.00
N VAL A 131 -9.69 -3.71 2.87
CA VAL A 131 -8.62 -3.85 1.87
C VAL A 131 -7.61 -2.74 2.09
N MET A 132 -6.39 -3.12 2.41
CA MET A 132 -5.35 -2.18 2.80
C MET A 132 -4.05 -2.47 2.03
N GLY A 133 -3.22 -1.45 1.86
CA GLY A 133 -1.94 -1.64 1.19
C GLY A 133 -1.04 -0.43 1.28
N GLU A 134 0.07 -0.48 0.53
CA GLU A 134 1.15 0.50 0.57
C GLU A 134 1.68 0.76 -0.83
N SER A 135 2.11 2.02 -1.09
CA SER A 135 2.80 2.37 -2.32
C SER A 135 1.89 2.28 -3.56
N TYR A 136 2.33 1.60 -4.62
CA TYR A 136 1.50 1.34 -5.80
C TYR A 136 0.20 0.58 -5.49
N ALA A 137 0.04 0.02 -4.30
CA ALA A 137 -1.26 -0.53 -3.88
C ALA A 137 -2.37 0.55 -3.83
N ALA A 138 -2.03 1.83 -3.90
CA ALA A 138 -2.98 2.91 -4.14
C ALA A 138 -3.69 2.81 -5.50
N HIS A 139 -3.13 2.11 -6.49
CA HIS A 139 -3.84 1.73 -7.71
C HIS A 139 -4.73 0.51 -7.43
N TYR A 140 -4.21 -0.52 -6.79
CA TYR A 140 -4.91 -1.78 -6.56
C TYR A 140 -6.10 -1.65 -5.61
N VAL A 141 -5.89 -1.05 -4.43
CA VAL A 141 -6.89 -1.02 -3.33
C VAL A 141 -8.18 -0.31 -3.75
N PRO A 142 -8.17 0.91 -4.33
CA PRO A 142 -9.40 1.54 -4.81
C PRO A 142 -10.05 0.78 -5.98
N ALA A 143 -9.27 0.24 -6.90
CA ALA A 143 -9.81 -0.54 -8.02
C ALA A 143 -10.52 -1.83 -7.54
N ILE A 144 -9.93 -2.55 -6.57
CA ILE A 144 -10.53 -3.73 -5.93
C ILE A 144 -11.81 -3.34 -5.21
N ALA A 145 -11.79 -2.27 -4.42
CA ALA A 145 -12.97 -1.79 -3.70
C ALA A 145 -14.10 -1.40 -4.67
N ALA A 146 -13.76 -0.69 -5.75
CA ALA A 146 -14.70 -0.33 -6.80
C ALA A 146 -15.30 -1.57 -7.49
N GLN A 147 -14.48 -2.60 -7.76
CA GLN A 147 -14.93 -3.87 -8.32
C GLN A 147 -15.88 -4.59 -7.35
N ILE A 148 -15.53 -4.65 -6.05
CA ILE A 148 -16.40 -5.24 -5.02
C ILE A 148 -17.74 -4.49 -4.92
N VAL A 149 -17.73 -3.15 -4.91
CA VAL A 149 -18.96 -2.33 -4.86
C VAL A 149 -19.86 -2.62 -6.07
N LYS A 150 -19.28 -2.66 -7.30
CA LYS A 150 -20.02 -3.01 -8.52
C LYS A 150 -20.63 -4.40 -8.43
N ASP A 151 -19.86 -5.37 -7.98
CA ASP A 151 -20.31 -6.77 -7.91
C ASP A 151 -21.33 -6.99 -6.80
N ASN A 152 -21.19 -6.35 -5.64
CA ASN A 152 -22.16 -6.39 -4.56
C ASN A 152 -23.51 -5.85 -5.01
N LYS A 153 -23.50 -4.76 -5.80
CA LYS A 153 -24.71 -4.19 -6.38
C LYS A 153 -25.40 -5.16 -7.38
N ARG A 154 -24.58 -5.89 -8.17
CA ARG A 154 -25.07 -6.84 -9.17
C ARG A 154 -25.59 -8.14 -8.55
N ASN A 155 -24.86 -8.69 -7.58
CA ASN A 155 -25.09 -10.02 -7.04
C ASN A 155 -26.09 -10.07 -5.86
N GLY A 156 -26.51 -8.91 -5.33
CA GLY A 156 -27.41 -8.80 -4.19
C GLY A 156 -26.76 -9.24 -2.86
N LYS A 157 -27.51 -9.10 -1.77
CA LYS A 157 -26.98 -9.26 -0.38
C LYS A 157 -26.41 -10.64 -0.08
N ALA A 158 -26.96 -11.71 -0.67
CA ALA A 158 -26.55 -13.09 -0.33
C ALA A 158 -25.11 -13.45 -0.78
N ARG A 159 -24.56 -12.73 -1.73
CA ARG A 159 -23.21 -12.94 -2.28
C ARG A 159 -22.31 -11.69 -2.17
N SER A 160 -22.71 -10.74 -1.34
CA SER A 160 -21.95 -9.51 -1.12
C SER A 160 -20.74 -9.76 -0.25
N LEU A 161 -19.57 -9.26 -0.64
CA LEU A 161 -18.42 -9.13 0.24
C LEU A 161 -18.66 -7.99 1.25
N PRO A 162 -18.41 -8.18 2.54
CA PRO A 162 -18.71 -7.21 3.60
C PRO A 162 -17.66 -6.09 3.68
N LEU A 163 -17.40 -5.41 2.57
CA LEU A 163 -16.40 -4.34 2.48
C LEU A 163 -16.80 -3.14 3.37
N ALA A 164 -16.00 -2.87 4.40
CA ALA A 164 -16.23 -1.82 5.38
C ALA A 164 -15.31 -0.61 5.17
N SER A 165 -14.06 -0.82 4.78
CA SER A 165 -13.13 0.27 4.50
C SER A 165 -12.00 -0.12 3.57
N ILE A 166 -11.32 0.90 3.06
CA ILE A 166 -10.00 0.79 2.45
C ILE A 166 -9.03 1.69 3.20
N ALA A 167 -7.75 1.29 3.21
CA ALA A 167 -6.67 2.14 3.71
C ALA A 167 -5.41 1.98 2.85
N VAL A 168 -4.75 3.09 2.56
CA VAL A 168 -3.48 3.08 1.80
C VAL A 168 -2.44 3.90 2.52
N GLY A 169 -1.29 3.28 2.77
CA GLY A 169 -0.11 3.93 3.31
C GLY A 169 0.83 4.36 2.21
N ASN A 170 1.33 5.61 2.28
CA ASN A 170 2.32 6.12 1.33
C ASN A 170 1.95 5.76 -0.11
N GLY A 171 0.69 6.08 -0.49
CA GLY A 171 0.10 5.62 -1.74
C GLY A 171 0.51 6.45 -2.93
N LEU A 172 0.73 5.79 -4.08
CA LEU A 172 0.79 6.41 -5.39
C LEU A 172 -0.57 6.26 -6.07
N PHE A 173 -1.45 7.23 -5.93
CA PHE A 173 -2.79 7.26 -6.55
C PHE A 173 -2.78 7.91 -7.93
N ASP A 174 -2.07 9.02 -8.06
CA ASP A 174 -1.94 9.81 -9.28
C ASP A 174 -0.55 10.44 -9.36
N MET A 175 0.29 9.89 -10.22
CA MET A 175 1.64 10.38 -10.43
C MET A 175 1.64 11.87 -10.87
N ALA A 176 0.67 12.26 -11.71
CA ALA A 176 0.58 13.61 -12.24
C ALA A 176 0.42 14.67 -11.14
N THR A 177 -0.30 14.37 -10.08
CA THR A 177 -0.46 15.26 -8.92
C THR A 177 0.71 15.12 -7.94
N GLN A 178 1.04 13.88 -7.57
CA GLN A 178 1.91 13.63 -6.42
C GLN A 178 3.39 13.91 -6.70
N PHE A 179 3.88 13.64 -7.92
CA PHE A 179 5.29 13.83 -8.26
C PHE A 179 5.68 15.29 -8.40
N MET A 180 4.71 16.21 -8.59
CA MET A 180 4.98 17.64 -8.55
C MET A 180 5.47 18.15 -7.18
N TYR A 181 5.26 17.36 -6.11
CA TYR A 181 5.72 17.68 -4.74
C TYR A 181 7.09 17.06 -4.40
N LEU A 182 7.72 16.29 -5.29
CA LEU A 182 9.02 15.68 -5.05
C LEU A 182 10.13 16.72 -4.78
N PRO A 183 10.28 17.80 -5.55
CA PRO A 183 11.29 18.82 -5.27
C PRO A 183 11.07 19.50 -3.92
N GLU A 184 9.83 19.87 -3.59
CA GLU A 184 9.50 20.50 -2.30
C GLU A 184 9.84 19.56 -1.14
N MET A 185 9.43 18.29 -1.23
CA MET A 185 9.71 17.30 -0.19
C MET A 185 11.21 17.02 -0.03
N ALA A 186 11.98 16.98 -1.11
CA ALA A 186 13.42 16.72 -1.06
C ALA A 186 14.22 17.91 -0.51
N CYS A 187 13.80 19.14 -0.82
CA CYS A 187 14.62 20.34 -0.61
C CYS A 187 14.15 21.19 0.58
N ASN A 188 12.85 21.18 0.90
CA ASN A 188 12.23 22.04 1.90
C ASN A 188 11.45 21.28 2.97
N SER A 189 11.69 19.96 3.12
CA SER A 189 11.02 19.16 4.15
C SER A 189 11.46 19.55 5.57
N THR A 190 10.71 19.08 6.57
CA THR A 190 11.06 19.27 8.01
C THR A 190 12.33 18.53 8.41
N TYR A 191 12.81 17.61 7.58
CA TYR A 191 14.02 16.84 7.80
C TYR A 191 15.19 17.41 6.99
N LYS A 192 16.40 17.25 7.53
CA LYS A 192 17.61 17.63 6.79
C LYS A 192 17.73 16.77 5.53
N SER A 193 17.63 17.40 4.36
CA SER A 193 17.84 16.74 3.09
C SER A 193 19.32 16.43 2.83
N VAL A 194 19.57 15.33 2.11
CA VAL A 194 20.88 15.04 1.51
C VAL A 194 21.08 15.77 0.19
N ALA A 195 20.02 16.30 -0.42
CA ALA A 195 20.09 17.09 -1.64
C ALA A 195 20.81 18.41 -1.39
N ASN A 196 21.79 18.74 -2.23
CA ASN A 196 22.39 20.05 -2.28
C ASN A 196 21.61 20.98 -3.22
N SER A 197 21.98 22.27 -3.29
CA SER A 197 21.30 23.26 -4.13
C SER A 197 21.30 22.90 -5.61
N GLU A 198 22.34 22.23 -6.11
CA GLU A 198 22.41 21.78 -7.50
C GLU A 198 21.40 20.66 -7.77
N ALA A 199 21.31 19.65 -6.88
CA ALA A 199 20.33 18.59 -6.99
C ALA A 199 18.90 19.15 -6.95
N CYS A 200 18.62 20.11 -6.08
CA CYS A 200 17.31 20.77 -6.00
C CYS A 200 16.94 21.50 -7.29
N MET A 201 17.85 22.29 -7.86
CA MET A 201 17.61 22.95 -9.14
C MET A 201 17.36 21.94 -10.29
N LEU A 202 18.08 20.83 -10.30
CA LEU A 202 17.88 19.78 -11.30
C LEU A 202 16.55 19.05 -11.13
N MET A 203 16.10 18.83 -9.90
CA MET A 203 14.77 18.25 -9.60
C MET A 203 13.64 19.20 -10.05
N GLU A 204 13.75 20.51 -9.80
CA GLU A 204 12.78 21.51 -10.26
C GLU A 204 12.69 21.55 -11.78
N LYS A 205 13.85 21.50 -12.46
CA LYS A 205 13.90 21.43 -13.93
C LYS A 205 13.22 20.14 -14.44
N ALA A 206 13.54 18.99 -13.88
CA ALA A 206 12.92 17.72 -14.25
C ALA A 206 11.40 17.74 -14.00
N GLY A 207 10.94 18.36 -12.91
CA GLY A 207 9.51 18.60 -12.63
C GLY A 207 8.84 19.42 -13.73
N SER A 208 9.52 20.47 -14.25
CA SER A 208 9.02 21.26 -15.38
C SER A 208 8.94 20.44 -16.67
N ASP A 209 9.89 19.54 -16.92
CA ASP A 209 9.90 18.67 -18.09
C ASP A 209 8.82 17.58 -17.97
N PHE A 210 8.60 17.04 -16.76
CA PHE A 210 7.48 16.16 -16.47
C PHE A 210 6.12 16.83 -16.73
N ALA A 211 5.92 18.09 -16.30
CA ALA A 211 4.69 18.84 -16.57
C ALA A 211 4.40 18.97 -18.08
N LYS A 212 5.43 19.19 -18.92
CA LYS A 212 5.27 19.19 -20.38
C LYS A 212 4.89 17.81 -20.92
N SER A 213 5.50 16.74 -20.41
CA SER A 213 5.17 15.37 -20.81
C SER A 213 3.73 15.01 -20.45
N LEU A 214 3.23 15.47 -19.29
CA LEU A 214 1.83 15.32 -18.90
C LEU A 214 0.88 16.06 -19.85
N GLU A 215 1.22 17.28 -20.29
CA GLU A 215 0.43 18.03 -21.25
C GLU A 215 0.34 17.29 -22.59
N ILE A 216 1.44 16.72 -23.08
CA ILE A 216 1.46 15.89 -24.29
C ILE A 216 0.59 14.66 -24.11
N ALA A 217 0.72 13.93 -22.98
CA ALA A 217 -0.07 12.74 -22.70
C ALA A 217 -1.58 13.03 -22.61
N ARG A 218 -1.97 14.21 -22.11
CA ARG A 218 -3.37 14.67 -22.04
C ARG A 218 -3.93 15.10 -23.39
N SER A 219 -3.13 15.81 -24.19
CA SER A 219 -3.57 16.34 -25.50
C SER A 219 -3.54 15.27 -26.60
N SER A 220 -2.67 14.28 -26.48
CA SER A 220 -2.50 13.20 -27.45
C SER A 220 -2.31 11.86 -26.73
N PRO A 221 -3.37 11.34 -26.07
CA PRO A 221 -3.26 10.15 -25.25
C PRO A 221 -2.92 8.92 -26.10
N SER A 222 -1.81 8.27 -25.77
CA SER A 222 -1.36 7.02 -26.34
C SER A 222 -0.52 6.27 -25.31
N GLN A 223 -0.31 4.97 -25.53
CA GLN A 223 0.61 4.19 -24.71
C GLN A 223 2.00 4.86 -24.64
N GLU A 224 2.53 5.29 -25.78
CA GLU A 224 3.83 5.93 -25.88
C GLU A 224 3.91 7.22 -25.04
N THR A 225 2.91 8.10 -25.15
CA THR A 225 2.90 9.37 -24.39
C THR A 225 2.74 9.15 -22.90
N MET A 226 2.00 8.11 -22.47
CA MET A 226 1.88 7.72 -21.06
C MET A 226 3.18 7.16 -20.52
N VAL A 227 3.84 6.27 -21.26
CA VAL A 227 5.16 5.72 -20.90
C VAL A 227 6.21 6.83 -20.79
N ASN A 228 6.25 7.74 -21.76
CA ASN A 228 7.19 8.87 -21.72
C ASN A 228 6.93 9.79 -20.52
N ALA A 229 5.66 10.04 -20.16
CA ALA A 229 5.33 10.80 -18.97
C ALA A 229 5.73 10.08 -17.69
N THR A 230 5.55 8.76 -17.60
CA THR A 230 6.00 7.95 -16.46
C THR A 230 7.52 8.09 -16.24
N TYR A 231 8.32 7.91 -17.29
CA TYR A 231 9.77 8.07 -17.16
C TYR A 231 10.19 9.50 -16.83
N ALA A 232 9.56 10.51 -17.43
CA ALA A 232 9.82 11.91 -17.09
C ALA A 232 9.51 12.21 -15.60
N GLY A 233 8.50 11.57 -15.03
CA GLY A 233 8.20 11.64 -13.60
C GLY A 233 9.32 11.03 -12.75
N TYR A 234 9.79 9.84 -13.09
CA TYR A 234 10.91 9.20 -12.38
C TYR A 234 12.23 9.96 -12.51
N ASP A 235 12.44 10.68 -13.62
CA ASP A 235 13.64 11.51 -13.82
C ASP A 235 13.77 12.61 -12.74
N ILE A 236 12.68 13.02 -12.09
CA ILE A 236 12.72 13.98 -10.97
C ILE A 236 13.52 13.42 -9.79
N LEU A 237 13.51 12.11 -9.57
CA LEU A 237 14.22 11.47 -8.45
C LEU A 237 15.73 11.31 -8.71
N ILE A 238 16.17 11.30 -9.97
CA ILE A 238 17.56 11.00 -10.35
C ILE A 238 18.59 11.92 -9.67
N PRO A 239 18.42 13.25 -9.63
CA PRO A 239 19.40 14.13 -8.97
C PRO A 239 19.52 13.85 -7.47
N TYR A 240 18.40 13.56 -6.79
CA TYR A 240 18.38 13.21 -5.37
C TYR A 240 19.09 11.89 -5.08
N GLN A 241 18.81 10.87 -5.88
CA GLN A 241 19.46 9.56 -5.76
C GLN A 241 20.95 9.62 -6.07
N LYS A 242 21.37 10.43 -7.05
CA LYS A 242 22.80 10.68 -7.35
C LYS A 242 23.54 11.37 -6.20
N ALA A 243 22.83 12.18 -5.41
CA ALA A 243 23.34 12.77 -4.18
C ALA A 243 23.41 11.74 -3.01
N GLY A 244 22.97 10.49 -3.23
CA GLY A 244 23.00 9.41 -2.25
C GLY A 244 21.74 9.32 -1.39
N GLY A 245 20.68 10.08 -1.65
CA GLY A 245 19.45 10.07 -0.89
C GLY A 245 18.59 8.82 -1.17
N SER A 246 17.91 8.32 -0.13
CA SER A 246 16.91 7.28 -0.28
C SER A 246 15.56 7.90 -0.67
N PRO A 247 14.94 7.51 -1.79
CA PRO A 247 13.61 7.99 -2.16
C PRO A 247 12.51 7.51 -1.19
N TYR A 248 12.81 6.52 -0.35
CA TYR A 248 11.87 5.93 0.61
C TYR A 248 11.98 6.51 2.01
N ASP A 249 13.03 7.29 2.29
CA ASP A 249 13.20 7.98 3.57
C ASP A 249 14.26 9.08 3.44
N VAL A 250 13.82 10.33 3.48
CA VAL A 250 14.72 11.50 3.31
C VAL A 250 15.79 11.63 4.40
N ARG A 251 15.67 10.88 5.48
CA ARG A 251 16.63 10.85 6.60
C ARG A 251 17.78 9.86 6.35
N LYS A 252 17.62 8.97 5.37
CA LYS A 252 18.53 7.85 5.09
C LYS A 252 19.27 8.05 3.76
N THR A 253 20.49 7.51 3.70
CA THR A 253 21.21 7.35 2.44
C THR A 253 20.87 5.98 1.83
N CYS A 254 20.82 5.91 0.49
CA CYS A 254 20.64 4.65 -0.21
C CYS A 254 21.98 3.89 -0.26
N THR A 255 22.11 2.83 0.54
CA THR A 255 23.29 1.98 0.59
C THR A 255 23.19 0.73 -0.30
N GLY A 256 22.18 0.72 -1.18
CA GLY A 256 21.84 -0.42 -2.04
C GLY A 256 20.76 -1.33 -1.45
N GLY A 257 20.38 -2.37 -2.21
CA GLY A 257 19.32 -3.29 -1.82
C GLY A 257 17.92 -2.87 -2.30
N SER A 258 16.95 -3.76 -2.11
CA SER A 258 15.55 -3.49 -2.45
C SER A 258 15.02 -2.30 -1.65
N LEU A 259 14.42 -1.35 -2.32
CA LEU A 259 13.87 -0.13 -1.73
C LEU A 259 14.88 0.65 -0.87
N CYS A 260 16.19 0.60 -1.24
CA CYS A 260 17.28 1.20 -0.46
C CYS A 260 17.35 0.71 1.01
N ASP A 261 16.79 -0.44 1.32
CA ASP A 261 16.80 -1.01 2.65
C ASP A 261 17.35 -2.45 2.63
N PRO A 262 18.56 -2.68 3.18
CA PRO A 262 19.17 -4.00 3.24
C PRO A 262 18.35 -5.05 4.01
N TYR A 263 17.47 -4.61 4.92
CA TYR A 263 16.56 -5.50 5.65
C TYR A 263 15.65 -6.29 4.69
N LEU A 264 15.14 -5.63 3.64
CA LEU A 264 14.21 -6.23 2.69
C LEU A 264 14.84 -7.34 1.85
N ASN A 265 16.17 -7.28 1.62
CA ASN A 265 16.86 -8.37 0.93
C ASN A 265 16.81 -9.69 1.69
N ARG A 266 16.74 -9.64 3.03
CA ARG A 266 16.63 -10.81 3.89
C ARG A 266 15.32 -11.56 3.69
N ILE A 267 14.28 -10.90 3.20
CA ILE A 267 12.97 -11.51 2.90
C ILE A 267 13.12 -12.56 1.80
N SER A 268 13.84 -12.24 0.72
CA SER A 268 14.11 -13.20 -0.36
C SER A 268 14.98 -14.39 0.13
N ILE A 269 15.95 -14.14 1.00
CA ILE A 269 16.76 -15.21 1.62
C ILE A 269 15.87 -16.15 2.44
N TYR A 270 14.92 -15.60 3.22
CA TYR A 270 14.00 -16.37 4.03
C TYR A 270 13.02 -17.18 3.18
N ALA A 271 12.35 -16.53 2.24
CA ALA A 271 11.32 -17.14 1.40
C ALA A 271 11.85 -18.27 0.49
N ASN A 272 13.13 -18.20 0.08
CA ASN A 272 13.76 -19.22 -0.76
C ASN A 272 14.30 -20.43 0.00
N GLN A 273 14.18 -20.47 1.33
CA GLN A 273 14.61 -21.66 2.07
C GLN A 273 13.69 -22.86 1.75
N PRO A 274 14.22 -24.04 1.45
CA PRO A 274 13.42 -25.21 1.05
C PRO A 274 12.32 -25.56 2.05
N TRP A 275 12.63 -25.48 3.35
CA TRP A 275 11.68 -25.81 4.41
C TRP A 275 10.54 -24.77 4.50
N ILE A 276 10.80 -23.47 4.26
CA ILE A 276 9.76 -22.43 4.20
C ILE A 276 8.81 -22.71 3.04
N ARG A 277 9.35 -22.99 1.86
CA ARG A 277 8.54 -23.30 0.67
C ARG A 277 7.67 -24.53 0.89
N THR A 278 8.19 -25.55 1.55
CA THR A 278 7.45 -26.76 1.92
C THR A 278 6.33 -26.44 2.91
N ASP A 279 6.65 -25.74 4.00
CA ASP A 279 5.68 -25.42 5.05
C ASP A 279 4.55 -24.51 4.55
N LEU A 280 4.85 -23.61 3.60
CA LEU A 280 3.87 -22.72 2.97
C LEU A 280 3.07 -23.38 1.84
N GLY A 281 3.42 -24.58 1.40
CA GLY A 281 2.75 -25.28 0.30
C GLY A 281 3.01 -24.63 -1.05
N VAL A 282 4.22 -24.08 -1.26
CA VAL A 282 4.61 -23.46 -2.54
C VAL A 282 4.67 -24.50 -3.64
N ARG A 283 3.94 -24.25 -4.75
CA ARG A 283 3.80 -25.19 -5.88
C ARG A 283 4.76 -24.93 -7.04
N VAL A 284 5.39 -23.74 -7.08
CA VAL A 284 6.25 -23.33 -8.20
C VAL A 284 7.72 -23.54 -7.86
N ASP A 285 8.47 -24.08 -8.80
CA ASP A 285 9.93 -24.17 -8.72
C ASP A 285 10.57 -22.92 -9.36
N LYS A 286 10.19 -21.75 -8.82
CA LYS A 286 10.70 -20.44 -9.22
C LYS A 286 11.33 -19.79 -8.00
N GLU A 287 12.47 -19.16 -8.17
CA GLU A 287 13.08 -18.34 -7.13
C GLU A 287 12.13 -17.21 -6.70
N PHE A 288 11.97 -17.05 -5.41
CA PHE A 288 11.22 -15.92 -4.87
C PHE A 288 12.08 -14.65 -5.01
N VAL A 289 11.50 -13.64 -5.67
CA VAL A 289 12.04 -12.28 -5.68
C VAL A 289 11.02 -11.37 -5.00
N LEU A 290 11.52 -10.42 -4.18
CA LEU A 290 10.62 -9.55 -3.44
C LEU A 290 9.80 -8.67 -4.37
N CYS A 291 10.43 -8.12 -5.42
CA CYS A 291 9.78 -7.32 -6.45
C CYS A 291 10.14 -7.85 -7.84
N SER A 292 9.14 -8.18 -8.65
CA SER A 292 9.28 -8.69 -10.01
C SER A 292 9.42 -7.54 -11.00
N THR A 293 10.63 -7.32 -11.52
CA THR A 293 10.88 -6.28 -12.54
C THR A 293 10.08 -6.51 -13.81
N SER A 294 9.88 -7.77 -14.22
CA SER A 294 9.08 -8.10 -15.41
C SER A 294 7.61 -7.70 -15.27
N VAL A 295 7.04 -7.82 -14.07
CA VAL A 295 5.68 -7.32 -13.80
C VAL A 295 5.68 -5.80 -13.79
N GLN A 296 6.63 -5.16 -13.11
CA GLN A 296 6.75 -3.69 -13.09
C GLN A 296 6.85 -3.12 -14.51
N ASP A 297 7.77 -3.63 -15.32
CA ASP A 297 7.96 -3.19 -16.71
C ASP A 297 6.66 -3.35 -17.52
N SER A 298 5.94 -4.46 -17.33
CA SER A 298 4.69 -4.70 -18.08
C SER A 298 3.60 -3.67 -17.76
N PHE A 299 3.50 -3.23 -16.49
CA PHE A 299 2.57 -2.17 -16.07
C PHE A 299 2.99 -0.80 -16.59
N ILE A 300 4.29 -0.47 -16.50
CA ILE A 300 4.84 0.78 -17.07
C ILE A 300 4.54 0.83 -18.58
N TYR A 301 4.90 -0.21 -19.32
CA TYR A 301 4.67 -0.26 -20.78
C TYR A 301 3.19 -0.28 -21.16
N ALA A 302 2.31 -0.76 -20.28
CA ALA A 302 0.87 -0.61 -20.49
C ALA A 302 0.34 0.81 -20.21
N GLY A 303 1.15 1.69 -19.63
CA GLY A 303 0.75 3.04 -19.21
C GLY A 303 -0.08 3.05 -17.93
N ASP A 304 -0.12 1.94 -17.19
CA ASP A 304 -0.98 1.78 -16.02
C ASP A 304 -0.60 2.74 -14.88
N GLU A 305 0.69 3.11 -14.73
CA GLU A 305 1.16 4.05 -13.72
C GLU A 305 0.64 5.48 -13.89
N MET A 306 0.18 5.83 -15.09
CA MET A 306 -0.41 7.15 -15.39
C MET A 306 -1.93 7.19 -15.15
N ILE A 307 -2.52 6.09 -14.69
CA ILE A 307 -3.95 6.06 -14.33
C ILE A 307 -4.13 6.81 -13.00
N ASP A 308 -5.02 7.80 -12.98
CA ASP A 308 -5.50 8.39 -11.73
C ASP A 308 -6.46 7.43 -11.02
N SER A 309 -5.94 6.71 -10.03
CA SER A 309 -6.72 5.73 -9.26
C SER A 309 -7.66 6.39 -8.23
N SER A 310 -7.49 7.67 -7.94
CA SER A 310 -8.40 8.43 -7.07
C SER A 310 -9.80 8.58 -7.68
N GLN A 311 -9.93 8.41 -8.99
CA GLN A 311 -11.22 8.43 -9.72
C GLN A 311 -12.25 7.43 -9.18
N TRP A 312 -11.82 6.36 -8.50
CA TRP A 312 -12.72 5.38 -7.89
C TRP A 312 -13.23 5.77 -6.51
N LEU A 313 -12.55 6.70 -5.81
CA LEU A 313 -12.89 7.10 -4.44
C LEU A 313 -14.32 7.65 -4.29
N PRO A 314 -14.83 8.51 -5.21
CA PRO A 314 -16.21 9.01 -5.09
C PRO A 314 -17.26 7.91 -5.06
N MET A 315 -17.11 6.86 -5.89
CA MET A 315 -18.03 5.72 -5.92
C MET A 315 -17.94 4.88 -4.64
N ILE A 316 -16.73 4.69 -4.12
CA ILE A 316 -16.45 3.95 -2.89
C ILE A 316 -17.09 4.66 -1.70
N LEU A 317 -16.88 5.98 -1.58
CA LEU A 317 -17.48 6.83 -0.54
C LEU A 317 -19.01 6.84 -0.62
N ALA A 318 -19.57 6.93 -1.84
CA ALA A 318 -21.02 6.89 -2.06
C ALA A 318 -21.64 5.52 -1.68
N ALA A 319 -20.85 4.44 -1.71
CA ALA A 319 -21.28 3.13 -1.22
C ALA A 319 -21.22 2.98 0.31
N GLY A 320 -20.80 4.02 1.04
CA GLY A 320 -20.66 4.01 2.50
C GLY A 320 -19.36 3.38 2.99
N VAL A 321 -18.44 3.04 2.10
CA VAL A 321 -17.13 2.47 2.44
C VAL A 321 -16.20 3.60 2.90
N ARG A 322 -15.53 3.41 4.03
CA ARG A 322 -14.60 4.39 4.59
C ARG A 322 -13.24 4.35 3.88
N VAL A 323 -12.62 5.51 3.71
CA VAL A 323 -11.33 5.69 3.04
C VAL A 323 -10.34 6.34 3.99
N LEU A 324 -9.19 5.70 4.23
CA LEU A 324 -8.05 6.26 4.92
C LEU A 324 -6.85 6.29 3.95
N ASN A 325 -6.30 7.47 3.72
CA ASN A 325 -4.96 7.62 3.14
C ASN A 325 -4.03 8.12 4.26
N TYR A 326 -2.94 7.38 4.54
CA TYR A 326 -1.94 7.79 5.51
C TYR A 326 -0.56 7.82 4.87
N ALA A 327 0.31 8.70 5.34
CA ALA A 327 1.66 8.84 4.81
C ALA A 327 2.67 9.16 5.90
N GLY A 328 3.79 8.45 5.91
CA GLY A 328 4.96 8.80 6.68
C GLY A 328 5.56 10.12 6.21
N ASP A 329 5.95 10.98 7.14
CA ASP A 329 6.36 12.34 6.82
C ASP A 329 7.81 12.47 6.33
N ALA A 330 8.53 11.35 6.27
CA ALA A 330 9.89 11.27 5.73
C ALA A 330 9.98 10.53 4.38
N ASP A 331 8.87 10.04 3.83
CA ASP A 331 8.84 9.43 2.48
C ASP A 331 8.95 10.49 1.40
N LEU A 332 9.85 10.30 0.42
CA LEU A 332 9.97 11.17 -0.73
C LEU A 332 9.08 10.72 -1.88
N ILE A 333 9.19 9.45 -2.30
CA ILE A 333 8.56 8.97 -3.54
C ILE A 333 7.04 9.05 -3.51
N CYS A 334 6.42 8.69 -2.37
CA CYS A 334 4.98 8.81 -2.15
C CYS A 334 4.71 9.79 -1.00
N ASN A 335 5.30 10.97 -1.10
CA ASN A 335 5.36 11.96 -0.03
C ASN A 335 3.97 12.39 0.46
N TRP A 336 3.92 12.76 1.74
CA TRP A 336 2.69 13.17 2.41
C TRP A 336 2.07 14.44 1.81
N MET A 337 2.89 15.35 1.24
CA MET A 337 2.41 16.61 0.65
C MET A 337 1.57 16.33 -0.60
N GLY A 338 2.10 15.50 -1.52
CA GLY A 338 1.38 15.07 -2.71
C GLY A 338 0.15 14.23 -2.38
N ASN A 339 0.26 13.32 -1.39
CA ASN A 339 -0.88 12.55 -0.90
C ASN A 339 -1.99 13.44 -0.34
N LYS A 340 -1.64 14.46 0.46
CA LYS A 340 -2.61 15.43 0.98
C LYS A 340 -3.27 16.25 -0.11
N ALA A 341 -2.46 16.76 -1.05
CA ALA A 341 -2.96 17.55 -2.18
C ALA A 341 -3.94 16.74 -3.03
N LEU A 342 -3.62 15.48 -3.32
CA LEU A 342 -4.50 14.56 -4.03
C LEU A 342 -5.83 14.40 -3.30
N MET A 343 -5.81 14.08 -2.00
CA MET A 343 -7.03 13.87 -1.21
C MET A 343 -7.91 15.12 -1.13
N LEU A 344 -7.31 16.31 -1.09
CA LEU A 344 -8.02 17.59 -1.16
C LEU A 344 -8.64 17.83 -2.54
N GLY A 345 -8.08 17.25 -3.60
CA GLY A 345 -8.54 17.36 -4.98
C GLY A 345 -9.65 16.41 -5.39
N VAL A 346 -9.89 15.34 -4.62
CA VAL A 346 -10.92 14.34 -4.95
C VAL A 346 -12.30 14.96 -4.99
N GLN A 347 -12.99 14.82 -6.14
CA GLN A 347 -14.33 15.39 -6.35
C GLN A 347 -15.42 14.43 -5.84
N TRP A 348 -15.99 14.73 -4.68
CA TRP A 348 -17.08 13.98 -4.05
C TRP A 348 -17.97 14.94 -3.24
N PRO A 349 -19.20 14.54 -2.84
CA PRO A 349 -20.15 15.44 -2.16
C PRO A 349 -19.66 16.09 -0.86
N GLY A 350 -18.65 15.53 -0.20
CA GLY A 350 -18.04 16.06 1.02
C GLY A 350 -16.72 16.80 0.82
N ASN A 351 -16.33 17.10 -0.42
CA ASN A 351 -15.02 17.69 -0.73
C ASN A 351 -14.78 19.03 -0.03
N GLU A 352 -15.72 19.97 -0.15
CA GLU A 352 -15.59 21.30 0.48
C GLU A 352 -15.42 21.21 1.99
N GLN A 353 -16.22 20.35 2.65
CA GLN A 353 -16.13 20.15 4.08
C GLN A 353 -14.85 19.44 4.50
N PHE A 354 -14.36 18.48 3.70
CA PHE A 354 -13.07 17.83 3.94
C PHE A 354 -11.94 18.82 3.78
N ALA A 355 -11.97 19.69 2.76
CA ALA A 355 -10.98 20.74 2.54
C ALA A 355 -10.97 21.78 3.66
N ALA A 356 -12.15 22.16 4.18
CA ALA A 356 -12.29 23.11 5.27
C ALA A 356 -11.99 22.50 6.66
N ALA A 357 -11.99 21.17 6.80
CA ALA A 357 -11.69 20.51 8.06
C ALA A 357 -10.26 20.83 8.52
N PRO A 358 -10.03 21.08 9.83
CA PRO A 358 -8.69 21.33 10.33
C PRO A 358 -7.86 20.04 10.38
N ASP A 359 -6.55 20.16 10.20
CA ASP A 359 -5.60 19.13 10.61
C ASP A 359 -5.52 19.13 12.14
N ARG A 360 -5.79 18.00 12.75
CA ARG A 360 -5.76 17.83 14.21
C ARG A 360 -4.65 16.91 14.61
N GLN A 361 -3.97 17.20 15.70
CA GLN A 361 -2.94 16.31 16.23
C GLN A 361 -3.54 14.96 16.62
N TRP A 362 -2.87 13.91 16.17
CA TRP A 362 -3.13 12.55 16.61
C TRP A 362 -2.14 12.21 17.74
N VAL A 363 -2.71 11.94 18.91
CA VAL A 363 -1.95 11.69 20.15
C VAL A 363 -2.31 10.31 20.67
N VAL A 364 -1.30 9.51 20.98
CA VAL A 364 -1.43 8.19 21.61
C VAL A 364 -0.50 8.18 22.83
N ASP A 365 -1.04 7.80 23.97
CA ASP A 365 -0.29 7.73 25.24
C ASP A 365 0.48 9.02 25.59
N GLY A 366 -0.12 10.17 25.27
CA GLY A 366 0.46 11.50 25.52
C GLY A 366 1.52 11.96 24.50
N GLN A 367 1.81 11.15 23.47
CA GLN A 367 2.77 11.50 22.42
C GLN A 367 2.04 11.90 21.13
N ALA A 368 2.42 13.04 20.55
CA ALA A 368 1.95 13.46 19.24
C ALA A 368 2.66 12.61 18.16
N LEU A 369 1.92 11.68 17.54
CA LEU A 369 2.44 10.74 16.55
C LEU A 369 2.08 11.10 15.12
N GLY A 370 1.27 12.15 14.91
CA GLY A 370 0.85 12.57 13.59
C GLY A 370 -0.20 13.66 13.60
N GLU A 371 -0.75 13.89 12.43
CA GLU A 371 -1.89 14.78 12.18
C GLU A 371 -2.95 14.04 11.37
N ILE A 372 -4.21 14.31 11.64
CA ILE A 372 -5.33 13.75 10.91
C ILE A 372 -6.33 14.81 10.48
N ARG A 373 -6.82 14.70 9.25
CA ARG A 373 -7.95 15.41 8.67
C ARG A 373 -9.03 14.42 8.31
N SER A 374 -10.26 14.68 8.73
CA SER A 374 -11.39 13.78 8.44
C SER A 374 -12.66 14.57 8.21
N PHE A 375 -13.47 14.08 7.28
CA PHE A 375 -14.87 14.47 7.11
C PHE A 375 -15.65 13.30 6.50
N GLY A 376 -16.80 12.96 7.07
CA GLY A 376 -17.60 11.81 6.64
C GLY A 376 -16.78 10.51 6.66
N ASN A 377 -16.79 9.80 5.55
CA ASN A 377 -16.07 8.55 5.39
C ASN A 377 -14.63 8.71 4.84
N MET A 378 -14.10 9.92 4.73
CA MET A 378 -12.78 10.20 4.17
C MET A 378 -11.83 10.75 5.22
N SER A 379 -10.63 10.19 5.29
CA SER A 379 -9.57 10.62 6.20
C SER A 379 -8.21 10.65 5.50
N PHE A 380 -7.42 11.67 5.82
CA PHE A 380 -6.01 11.76 5.49
C PHE A 380 -5.19 11.89 6.77
N MET A 381 -4.09 11.13 6.87
CA MET A 381 -3.24 11.13 8.06
C MET A 381 -1.77 11.25 7.68
N ARG A 382 -1.07 12.20 8.31
CA ARG A 382 0.40 12.28 8.29
C ARG A 382 0.93 11.61 9.55
N VAL A 383 1.84 10.63 9.40
CA VAL A 383 2.48 9.91 10.51
C VAL A 383 3.91 10.44 10.68
N TYR A 384 4.22 10.91 11.88
CA TYR A 384 5.53 11.50 12.16
C TYR A 384 6.61 10.43 12.32
N GLY A 385 7.82 10.77 11.88
CA GLY A 385 8.99 9.94 12.06
C GLY A 385 8.99 8.64 11.27
N ALA A 386 8.20 8.55 10.21
CA ALA A 386 8.13 7.39 9.34
C ALA A 386 8.50 7.75 7.89
N GLY A 387 9.23 6.86 7.23
CA GLY A 387 9.42 6.85 5.79
C GLY A 387 8.30 6.10 5.07
N HIS A 388 8.64 5.46 3.97
CA HIS A 388 7.70 4.74 3.10
C HIS A 388 6.97 3.60 3.81
N MET A 389 7.66 2.84 4.64
CA MET A 389 7.12 1.71 5.39
C MET A 389 6.79 2.12 6.84
N VAL A 390 5.60 2.71 7.04
CA VAL A 390 5.17 3.24 8.34
C VAL A 390 5.20 2.17 9.44
N ALA A 391 4.77 0.95 9.14
CA ALA A 391 4.75 -0.14 10.13
C ALA A 391 6.16 -0.63 10.54
N LEU A 392 7.17 -0.43 9.69
CA LEU A 392 8.55 -0.76 10.00
C LEU A 392 9.19 0.33 10.87
N ASP A 393 8.99 1.60 10.51
CA ASP A 393 9.63 2.74 11.17
C ASP A 393 8.91 3.12 12.50
N GLN A 394 7.57 3.04 12.52
CA GLN A 394 6.71 3.43 13.66
C GLN A 394 5.73 2.31 14.04
N PRO A 395 6.21 1.14 14.50
CA PRO A 395 5.37 -0.05 14.69
C PRO A 395 4.25 0.14 15.71
N ALA A 396 4.51 0.80 16.84
CA ALA A 396 3.50 1.06 17.86
C ALA A 396 2.41 2.03 17.35
N ALA A 397 2.83 3.11 16.67
CA ALA A 397 1.91 4.06 16.05
C ALA A 397 1.06 3.38 14.96
N SER A 398 1.67 2.54 14.13
CA SER A 398 0.98 1.80 13.09
C SER A 398 -0.10 0.87 13.65
N LEU A 399 0.20 0.13 14.73
CA LEU A 399 -0.79 -0.71 15.41
C LEU A 399 -1.91 0.12 16.05
N ALA A 400 -1.58 1.25 16.71
CA ALA A 400 -2.59 2.14 17.30
C ALA A 400 -3.52 2.72 16.23
N MET A 401 -2.96 3.17 15.09
CA MET A 401 -3.71 3.69 13.95
C MET A 401 -4.70 2.66 13.41
N VAL A 402 -4.22 1.46 13.08
CA VAL A 402 -5.10 0.43 12.51
C VAL A 402 -6.15 -0.03 13.51
N THR A 403 -5.80 -0.16 14.79
CA THR A 403 -6.76 -0.56 15.83
C THR A 403 -7.88 0.48 15.95
N GLN A 404 -7.56 1.77 16.04
CA GLN A 404 -8.57 2.83 16.09
C GLN A 404 -9.45 2.85 14.82
N TRP A 405 -8.84 2.66 13.64
CA TRP A 405 -9.56 2.61 12.37
C TRP A 405 -10.55 1.46 12.26
N LEU A 406 -10.16 0.28 12.77
CA LEU A 406 -11.00 -0.91 12.74
C LEU A 406 -12.10 -0.87 13.80
N ASP A 407 -11.78 -0.45 15.03
CA ASP A 407 -12.72 -0.48 16.18
C ASP A 407 -13.72 0.67 16.17
N HIS A 408 -13.29 1.88 15.84
CA HIS A 408 -14.11 3.09 15.95
C HIS A 408 -14.60 3.63 14.61
N GLY A 409 -14.11 3.09 13.52
CA GLY A 409 -14.42 3.60 12.19
C GLY A 409 -13.79 4.97 11.87
N ALA A 410 -13.03 5.52 12.80
CA ALA A 410 -12.30 6.77 12.65
C ALA A 410 -11.07 6.77 13.56
N ILE A 411 -10.05 7.52 13.20
CA ILE A 411 -8.89 7.76 14.06
C ILE A 411 -9.25 8.93 14.97
N LEU A 412 -9.12 8.70 16.28
CA LEU A 412 -9.50 9.68 17.28
C LEU A 412 -8.40 10.73 17.46
N ALA A 413 -8.63 11.94 16.93
CA ALA A 413 -7.82 13.10 17.26
C ALA A 413 -8.16 13.57 18.68
N GLN A 414 -7.17 14.01 19.45
CA GLN A 414 -7.49 14.77 20.67
C GLN A 414 -8.25 16.05 20.28
N SER A 415 -9.39 16.27 20.94
CA SER A 415 -9.99 17.61 20.96
C SER A 415 -8.95 18.55 21.56
N ALA A 416 -8.63 19.65 20.87
CA ALA A 416 -7.87 20.72 21.48
C ALA A 416 -8.53 21.02 22.85
N LEU A 417 -7.77 20.81 23.91
CA LEU A 417 -8.20 21.29 25.23
C LEU A 417 -8.31 22.80 25.09
N SER A 418 -9.57 23.27 25.10
CA SER A 418 -9.96 24.68 25.15
C SER A 418 -9.40 25.35 26.39
#